data_717e66bc8d685a2951e7ff67953ce366
#
_entry.id   717e66bc8d685a2951e7ff67953ce366
#
_cell.length_a   1.000
_cell.length_b   1.000
_cell.length_c   1.000
_cell.angle_alpha   90.00
_cell.angle_beta   90.00
_cell.angle_gamma   90.00
#
_symmetry.space_group_name_H-M   'P 1'
#
loop_
_entity.id
_entity.type
_entity.pdbx_description
1 polymer ?
#
loop_
_entity_poly.entity_id
_entity_poly.type
_entity_poly.pdbx_seq_one_letter_code
_entity_poly.pdbx_strand_id
1 'polypeptide(L)'
;KGTFQYKQGVKYTEESAHCGRDGFHATDNPLGVLSYYDKPDDRYFLVELGGNIDEDGVNSRISAPEITLLREISKAEMYTRGLIWMSQHPKAENDSVVRKDKGNAAGTGHVLVRGKHPKAKGKKGDMLYIAKEDSNGEITDAGVFEVGTDGIEENVFYGVDGKVAE
;
A
#
# COMPACT_ATOMS: atom_id res chain seq x y z
N LYS A 1 19.37 10.87 -12.07
CA LYS A 1 18.31 11.39 -11.18
C LYS A 1 18.29 12.89 -11.37
N GLY A 2 17.13 13.47 -11.78
CA GLY A 2 16.98 14.91 -11.92
C GLY A 2 17.04 15.61 -10.56
N THR A 3 17.41 16.88 -10.59
CA THR A 3 17.43 17.76 -9.40
C THR A 3 16.07 18.39 -9.12
N PHE A 4 15.04 18.07 -9.91
CA PHE A 4 13.71 18.63 -9.75
C PHE A 4 13.05 18.12 -8.47
N GLN A 5 12.51 19.05 -7.68
CA GLN A 5 11.82 18.78 -6.43
C GLN A 5 10.39 19.30 -6.50
N TYR A 6 9.43 18.42 -6.37
CA TYR A 6 8.03 18.79 -6.23
C TYR A 6 7.78 19.51 -4.88
N LYS A 7 6.92 20.51 -4.90
CA LYS A 7 6.46 21.24 -3.70
C LYS A 7 4.99 20.93 -3.44
N GLN A 8 4.67 20.64 -2.20
CA GLN A 8 3.29 20.43 -1.79
C GLN A 8 2.42 21.68 -2.06
N GLY A 9 1.19 21.44 -2.53
CA GLY A 9 0.23 22.48 -2.86
C GLY A 9 0.48 23.21 -4.18
N VAL A 10 1.54 22.85 -4.91
CA VAL A 10 1.85 23.42 -6.22
C VAL A 10 1.36 22.50 -7.33
N LYS A 11 0.62 23.06 -8.28
CA LYS A 11 0.20 22.36 -9.51
C LYS A 11 1.32 22.39 -10.53
N TYR A 12 1.64 21.22 -11.08
CA TYR A 12 2.59 21.05 -12.18
C TYR A 12 1.84 20.57 -13.42
N THR A 13 2.33 20.97 -14.58
CA THR A 13 1.69 20.66 -15.87
C THR A 13 2.72 20.19 -16.88
N GLU A 14 2.32 19.24 -17.73
CA GLU A 14 3.01 18.78 -18.93
C GLU A 14 2.06 18.83 -20.12
N GLU A 15 2.59 18.79 -21.35
CA GLU A 15 1.79 18.92 -22.57
C GLU A 15 0.94 17.68 -22.86
N SER A 16 1.42 16.50 -22.45
CA SER A 16 0.77 15.21 -22.70
C SER A 16 1.03 14.21 -21.58
N ALA A 17 0.23 13.16 -21.55
CA ALA A 17 0.41 12.03 -20.64
C ALA A 17 0.05 10.71 -21.32
N HIS A 18 0.97 9.73 -21.22
CA HIS A 18 0.76 8.37 -21.69
C HIS A 18 1.37 7.40 -20.68
N CYS A 19 0.58 6.45 -20.20
CA CYS A 19 1.03 5.47 -19.22
C CYS A 19 2.31 4.76 -19.65
N GLY A 20 3.31 4.81 -18.77
CA GLY A 20 4.63 4.20 -18.99
C GLY A 20 5.58 4.98 -19.90
N ARG A 21 5.20 6.15 -20.41
CA ARG A 21 6.05 6.97 -21.29
C ARG A 21 6.28 8.38 -20.76
N ASP A 22 5.22 9.18 -20.66
CA ASP A 22 5.27 10.59 -20.28
C ASP A 22 4.10 10.99 -19.38
N GLY A 23 4.12 12.22 -18.87
CA GLY A 23 3.17 12.72 -17.90
C GLY A 23 3.55 12.36 -16.46
N PHE A 24 2.73 12.80 -15.52
CA PHE A 24 2.85 12.49 -14.11
C PHE A 24 2.16 11.17 -13.81
N HIS A 25 2.89 10.24 -13.18
CA HIS A 25 2.36 8.93 -12.86
C HIS A 25 1.95 8.82 -11.40
N ALA A 26 0.77 8.24 -11.17
CA ALA A 26 0.27 7.86 -9.87
C ALA A 26 -0.40 6.48 -9.92
N THR A 27 -1.00 6.05 -8.84
CA THR A 27 -1.77 4.81 -8.75
C THR A 27 -2.98 5.01 -7.83
N ASP A 28 -4.10 4.39 -8.13
CA ASP A 28 -5.28 4.32 -7.26
C ASP A 28 -5.14 3.20 -6.22
N ASN A 29 -4.36 2.14 -6.50
CA ASN A 29 -3.96 1.16 -5.50
C ASN A 29 -2.73 1.65 -4.72
N PRO A 30 -2.87 2.04 -3.44
CA PRO A 30 -1.76 2.59 -2.66
C PRO A 30 -0.53 1.69 -2.58
N LEU A 31 -0.70 0.37 -2.63
CA LEU A 31 0.41 -0.60 -2.57
C LEU A 31 1.15 -0.74 -3.91
N GLY A 32 0.52 -0.38 -5.01
CA GLY A 32 1.12 -0.49 -6.35
C GLY A 32 2.40 0.35 -6.48
N VAL A 33 2.50 1.45 -5.74
CA VAL A 33 3.70 2.29 -5.74
C VAL A 33 4.95 1.57 -5.22
N LEU A 34 4.78 0.61 -4.30
CA LEU A 34 5.89 -0.14 -3.68
C LEU A 34 6.62 -1.05 -4.67
N SER A 35 5.99 -1.41 -5.78
CA SER A 35 6.66 -2.16 -6.85
C SER A 35 7.72 -1.33 -7.58
N TYR A 36 7.66 0.00 -7.46
CA TYR A 36 8.57 0.95 -8.11
C TYR A 36 9.46 1.70 -7.12
N TYR A 37 8.91 2.03 -5.96
CA TYR A 37 9.52 2.89 -4.95
C TYR A 37 9.35 2.27 -3.57
N ASP A 38 10.39 1.58 -3.06
CA ASP A 38 10.39 0.91 -1.75
C ASP A 38 11.75 1.07 -1.02
N LYS A 39 12.46 2.18 -1.30
CA LYS A 39 13.71 2.50 -0.62
C LYS A 39 13.44 3.24 0.69
N PRO A 40 14.36 3.21 1.66
CA PRO A 40 14.19 3.90 2.94
C PRO A 40 13.95 5.42 2.82
N ASP A 41 14.53 6.05 1.79
CA ASP A 41 14.43 7.51 1.57
C ASP A 41 13.29 7.90 0.61
N ASP A 42 12.50 6.94 0.13
CA ASP A 42 11.37 7.24 -0.74
C ASP A 42 10.25 7.91 0.06
N ARG A 43 9.66 8.94 -0.53
CA ARG A 43 8.58 9.72 0.06
C ARG A 43 7.30 9.50 -0.72
N TYR A 44 6.19 9.38 -0.04
CA TYR A 44 4.89 9.08 -0.61
C TYR A 44 3.92 10.25 -0.40
N PHE A 45 3.13 10.57 -1.40
CA PHE A 45 2.19 11.66 -1.36
C PHE A 45 0.81 11.22 -1.85
N LEU A 46 -0.22 11.74 -1.21
CA LEU A 46 -1.53 11.84 -1.84
C LEU A 46 -1.47 12.96 -2.87
N VAL A 47 -1.98 12.68 -4.06
CA VAL A 47 -1.95 13.61 -5.18
C VAL A 47 -3.34 13.76 -5.78
N GLU A 48 -3.56 14.90 -6.42
CA GLU A 48 -4.65 15.13 -7.34
C GLU A 48 -4.09 15.16 -8.76
N LEU A 49 -4.69 14.37 -9.64
CA LEU A 49 -4.38 14.36 -11.07
C LEU A 49 -5.44 15.12 -11.84
N GLY A 50 -5.07 15.75 -12.94
CA GLY A 50 -5.99 16.51 -13.78
C GLY A 50 -5.64 16.44 -15.26
N GLY A 51 -6.57 16.96 -16.10
CA GLY A 51 -6.47 16.89 -17.55
C GLY A 51 -6.94 15.55 -18.12
N ASN A 52 -6.47 15.20 -19.31
CA ASN A 52 -6.79 13.92 -19.94
C ASN A 52 -5.96 12.80 -19.29
N ILE A 53 -6.64 11.96 -18.51
CA ILE A 53 -6.04 10.84 -17.79
C ILE A 53 -5.90 9.66 -18.74
N ASP A 54 -4.74 8.98 -18.69
CA ASP A 54 -4.46 7.75 -19.40
C ASP A 54 -4.18 6.62 -18.40
N GLU A 55 -4.86 5.48 -18.56
CA GLU A 55 -4.75 4.31 -17.70
C GLU A 55 -4.29 3.11 -18.55
N ASP A 56 -3.35 2.32 -18.07
CA ASP A 56 -2.85 1.17 -18.85
C ASP A 56 -3.77 -0.06 -18.81
N GLY A 57 -4.78 -0.05 -17.93
CA GLY A 57 -5.77 -1.14 -17.80
C GLY A 57 -5.22 -2.47 -17.28
N VAL A 58 -3.93 -2.56 -17.04
CA VAL A 58 -3.24 -3.79 -16.57
C VAL A 58 -2.84 -3.65 -15.10
N ASN A 59 -2.32 -2.49 -14.76
CA ASN A 59 -1.95 -2.13 -13.38
C ASN A 59 -2.78 -0.94 -12.95
N SER A 60 -2.85 -0.66 -11.67
CA SER A 60 -3.50 0.55 -11.13
C SER A 60 -2.75 1.86 -11.46
N ARG A 61 -1.87 1.83 -12.47
CA ARG A 61 -1.05 2.97 -12.86
C ARG A 61 -1.85 3.93 -13.74
N ILE A 62 -1.76 5.20 -13.38
CA ILE A 62 -2.46 6.31 -14.02
C ILE A 62 -1.43 7.35 -14.44
N SER A 63 -1.53 7.88 -15.65
CA SER A 63 -0.76 9.02 -16.13
C SER A 63 -1.66 10.21 -16.40
N ALA A 64 -1.21 11.41 -16.03
CA ALA A 64 -1.96 12.66 -16.24
C ALA A 64 -1.02 13.82 -16.60
N PRO A 65 -1.50 14.79 -17.40
CA PRO A 65 -0.71 15.98 -17.73
C PRO A 65 -0.66 17.01 -16.58
N GLU A 66 -1.43 16.82 -15.53
CA GLU A 66 -1.46 17.70 -14.37
C GLU A 66 -1.35 16.92 -13.06
N ILE A 67 -0.55 17.44 -12.12
CA ILE A 67 -0.42 16.88 -10.77
C ILE A 67 -0.32 17.97 -9.72
N THR A 68 -1.00 17.76 -8.60
CA THR A 68 -0.83 18.55 -7.37
C THR A 68 -0.54 17.63 -6.21
N LEU A 69 0.57 17.83 -5.50
CA LEU A 69 0.87 17.10 -4.27
C LEU A 69 0.06 17.67 -3.12
N LEU A 70 -0.92 16.90 -2.62
CA LEU A 70 -1.82 17.36 -1.56
C LEU A 70 -1.16 17.30 -0.18
N ARG A 71 -0.64 16.13 0.19
CA ARG A 71 0.12 15.93 1.43
C ARG A 71 0.98 14.67 1.39
N GLU A 72 2.04 14.70 2.18
CA GLU A 72 2.87 13.53 2.43
C GLU A 72 2.14 12.53 3.33
N ILE A 73 2.33 11.23 3.05
CA ILE A 73 1.79 10.13 3.86
C ILE A 73 2.94 9.23 4.33
N SER A 74 2.76 8.64 5.50
CA SER A 74 3.69 7.62 5.99
C SER A 74 3.49 6.28 5.28
N LYS A 75 4.50 5.43 5.34
CA LYS A 75 4.39 4.04 4.84
C LYS A 75 3.28 3.28 5.58
N ALA A 76 3.13 3.50 6.88
CA ALA A 76 2.03 2.92 7.67
C ALA A 76 0.65 3.35 7.15
N GLU A 77 0.46 4.63 6.85
CA GLU A 77 -0.80 5.12 6.25
C GLU A 77 -1.03 4.49 4.87
N MET A 78 0.01 4.35 4.06
CA MET A 78 -0.09 3.73 2.74
C MET A 78 -0.55 2.27 2.83
N TYR A 79 -0.01 1.47 3.75
CA TYR A 79 -0.46 0.09 3.99
C TYR A 79 -1.91 0.04 4.48
N THR A 80 -2.30 0.94 5.40
CA THR A 80 -3.70 1.04 5.87
C THR A 80 -4.66 1.37 4.72
N ARG A 81 -4.28 2.32 3.86
CA ARG A 81 -5.07 2.66 2.66
C ARG A 81 -5.13 1.49 1.68
N GLY A 82 -4.05 0.74 1.51
CA GLY A 82 -4.02 -0.48 0.70
C GLY A 82 -4.99 -1.54 1.22
N LEU A 83 -5.06 -1.73 2.54
CA LEU A 83 -6.01 -2.63 3.16
C LEU A 83 -7.47 -2.20 2.88
N ILE A 84 -7.77 -0.91 3.00
CA ILE A 84 -9.09 -0.35 2.67
C ILE A 84 -9.40 -0.54 1.18
N TRP A 85 -8.44 -0.23 0.30
CA TRP A 85 -8.60 -0.39 -1.15
C TRP A 85 -8.95 -1.85 -1.52
N MET A 86 -8.22 -2.82 -0.95
CA MET A 86 -8.49 -4.24 -1.18
C MET A 86 -9.89 -4.67 -0.71
N SER A 87 -10.41 -4.09 0.36
CA SER A 87 -11.78 -4.39 0.83
C SER A 87 -12.84 -3.87 -0.13
N GLN A 88 -12.56 -2.81 -0.86
CA GLN A 88 -13.42 -2.22 -1.88
C GLN A 88 -13.27 -2.89 -3.25
N HIS A 89 -12.13 -3.54 -3.49
CA HIS A 89 -11.78 -4.22 -4.75
C HIS A 89 -11.39 -5.69 -4.51
N PRO A 90 -12.29 -6.52 -3.94
CA PRO A 90 -11.93 -7.85 -3.46
C PRO A 90 -11.46 -8.81 -4.56
N LYS A 91 -11.85 -8.55 -5.82
CA LYS A 91 -11.49 -9.36 -7.00
C LYS A 91 -10.27 -8.83 -7.76
N ALA A 92 -9.74 -7.67 -7.36
CA ALA A 92 -8.50 -7.17 -7.95
C ALA A 92 -7.33 -8.10 -7.59
N GLU A 93 -6.37 -8.24 -8.50
CA GLU A 93 -5.14 -8.96 -8.20
C GLU A 93 -4.40 -8.31 -7.02
N ASN A 94 -3.87 -9.15 -6.15
CA ASN A 94 -3.09 -8.64 -5.03
C ASN A 94 -1.73 -8.14 -5.53
N ASP A 95 -1.31 -6.99 -5.03
CA ASP A 95 0.03 -6.50 -5.25
C ASP A 95 1.09 -7.49 -4.72
N SER A 96 2.27 -7.50 -5.33
CA SER A 96 3.39 -8.39 -4.97
C SER A 96 3.84 -8.27 -3.51
N VAL A 97 3.56 -7.14 -2.85
CA VAL A 97 3.87 -6.93 -1.43
C VAL A 97 2.87 -7.60 -0.48
N VAL A 98 1.70 -8.01 -0.97
CA VAL A 98 0.69 -8.73 -0.17
C VAL A 98 1.08 -10.20 -0.04
N ARG A 99 1.23 -10.67 1.20
CA ARG A 99 1.57 -12.07 1.49
C ARG A 99 0.32 -12.89 1.63
N LYS A 100 0.34 -14.12 1.09
CA LYS A 100 -0.78 -15.05 1.23
C LYS A 100 -0.64 -15.84 2.53
N ASP A 101 -1.71 -15.84 3.32
CA ASP A 101 -1.91 -16.61 4.56
C ASP A 101 -0.87 -16.40 5.67
N LYS A 102 0.40 -16.12 5.36
CA LYS A 102 1.47 -15.98 6.35
C LYS A 102 2.50 -14.94 5.97
N GLY A 103 2.85 -14.06 6.92
CA GLY A 103 3.83 -13.01 6.69
C GLY A 103 4.74 -12.72 7.89
N ASN A 104 5.88 -12.10 7.60
CA ASN A 104 6.83 -11.64 8.60
C ASN A 104 7.31 -10.23 8.22
N ALA A 105 7.10 -9.26 9.10
CA ALA A 105 7.50 -7.87 8.91
C ALA A 105 9.00 -7.62 9.16
N ALA A 106 9.71 -8.57 9.79
CA ALA A 106 11.10 -8.39 10.17
C ALA A 106 12.00 -8.05 8.97
N GLY A 107 12.66 -6.90 9.05
CA GLY A 107 13.54 -6.37 8.00
C GLY A 107 12.88 -5.37 7.05
N THR A 108 11.53 -5.28 7.01
CA THR A 108 10.79 -4.32 6.19
C THR A 108 9.99 -3.30 7.02
N GLY A 109 9.78 -3.59 8.31
CA GLY A 109 8.97 -2.77 9.22
C GLY A 109 7.47 -2.91 9.02
N HIS A 110 7.03 -3.52 7.91
CA HIS A 110 5.62 -3.66 7.56
C HIS A 110 5.37 -5.00 6.88
N VAL A 111 4.25 -5.64 7.17
CA VAL A 111 3.76 -6.79 6.40
C VAL A 111 2.24 -6.74 6.27
N LEU A 112 1.74 -6.94 5.07
CA LEU A 112 0.32 -7.13 4.82
C LEU A 112 0.08 -8.57 4.39
N VAL A 113 -0.82 -9.24 5.11
CA VAL A 113 -1.18 -10.64 4.88
C VAL A 113 -2.66 -10.71 4.57
N ARG A 114 -3.01 -11.46 3.54
CA ARG A 114 -4.40 -11.74 3.16
C ARG A 114 -4.60 -13.23 2.96
N GLY A 115 -5.73 -13.76 3.38
CA GLY A 115 -6.09 -15.16 3.20
C GLY A 115 -7.24 -15.63 4.07
N LYS A 116 -7.52 -16.92 4.05
CA LYS A 116 -8.61 -17.52 4.86
C LYS A 116 -8.25 -17.65 6.33
N HIS A 117 -6.98 -17.94 6.61
CA HIS A 117 -6.41 -18.07 7.96
C HIS A 117 -5.12 -17.23 8.08
N PRO A 118 -5.23 -15.89 7.84
CA PRO A 118 -4.08 -15.03 7.74
C PRO A 118 -3.43 -14.85 9.10
N LYS A 119 -2.10 -14.90 9.12
CA LYS A 119 -1.31 -14.62 10.30
C LYS A 119 -0.01 -13.92 9.99
N ALA A 120 0.39 -13.01 10.87
CA ALA A 120 1.60 -12.23 10.70
C ALA A 120 2.41 -12.17 12.00
N LYS A 121 3.70 -11.93 11.86
CA LYS A 121 4.63 -11.65 12.96
C LYS A 121 5.64 -10.58 12.56
N GLY A 122 6.36 -10.07 13.55
CA GLY A 122 7.44 -9.09 13.34
C GLY A 122 8.34 -8.95 14.54
N LYS A 123 9.19 -7.94 14.52
CA LYS A 123 9.99 -7.45 15.64
C LYS A 123 9.33 -6.22 16.25
N LYS A 124 9.74 -5.84 17.44
CA LYS A 124 9.24 -4.63 18.12
C LYS A 124 9.29 -3.40 17.20
N GLY A 125 8.17 -2.70 17.10
CA GLY A 125 7.97 -1.53 16.23
C GLY A 125 7.52 -1.87 14.81
N ASP A 126 7.50 -3.15 14.40
CA ASP A 126 6.96 -3.54 13.11
C ASP A 126 5.43 -3.49 13.10
N MET A 127 4.85 -3.17 11.93
CA MET A 127 3.42 -3.09 11.72
C MET A 127 2.89 -4.33 10.98
N LEU A 128 1.85 -4.93 11.53
CA LEU A 128 1.16 -6.08 10.98
C LEU A 128 -0.21 -5.66 10.45
N TYR A 129 -0.47 -5.87 9.17
CA TYR A 129 -1.76 -5.64 8.52
C TYR A 129 -2.30 -7.01 8.10
N ILE A 130 -3.43 -7.41 8.67
CA ILE A 130 -3.96 -8.77 8.51
C ILE A 130 -5.39 -8.68 8.00
N ALA A 131 -5.65 -9.30 6.85
CA ALA A 131 -6.95 -9.32 6.19
C ALA A 131 -7.45 -10.76 6.06
N LYS A 132 -8.58 -11.07 6.68
CA LYS A 132 -9.25 -12.36 6.52
C LYS A 132 -10.22 -12.30 5.37
N GLU A 133 -10.17 -13.30 4.49
CA GLU A 133 -11.10 -13.43 3.37
C GLU A 133 -11.97 -14.69 3.49
N ASP A 134 -13.13 -14.64 2.90
CA ASP A 134 -14.03 -15.77 2.75
C ASP A 134 -13.65 -16.66 1.54
N SER A 135 -14.51 -17.63 1.21
CA SER A 135 -14.32 -18.52 0.05
C SER A 135 -14.44 -17.81 -1.31
N ASN A 136 -15.05 -16.64 -1.35
CA ASN A 136 -15.24 -15.83 -2.56
C ASN A 136 -14.11 -14.79 -2.73
N GLY A 137 -13.19 -14.69 -1.75
CA GLY A 137 -12.11 -13.71 -1.74
C GLY A 137 -12.53 -12.33 -1.24
N GLU A 138 -13.70 -12.20 -0.60
CA GLU A 138 -14.11 -10.95 0.02
C GLU A 138 -13.51 -10.81 1.41
N ILE A 139 -13.00 -9.62 1.75
CA ILE A 139 -12.44 -9.35 3.08
C ILE A 139 -13.59 -9.24 4.08
N THR A 140 -13.62 -10.17 5.04
CA THR A 140 -14.65 -10.26 6.07
C THR A 140 -14.22 -9.65 7.39
N ASP A 141 -12.92 -9.53 7.63
CA ASP A 141 -12.36 -8.97 8.84
C ASP A 141 -10.93 -8.44 8.58
N ALA A 142 -10.49 -7.45 9.36
CA ALA A 142 -9.16 -6.89 9.23
C ALA A 142 -8.64 -6.37 10.57
N GLY A 143 -7.34 -6.57 10.82
CA GLY A 143 -6.63 -6.07 12.00
C GLY A 143 -5.33 -5.37 11.62
N VAL A 144 -4.99 -4.34 12.38
CA VAL A 144 -3.71 -3.62 12.28
C VAL A 144 -3.08 -3.56 13.66
N PHE A 145 -1.86 -4.04 13.78
CA PHE A 145 -1.18 -4.16 15.08
C PHE A 145 0.26 -3.65 14.98
N GLU A 146 0.72 -3.02 16.03
CA GLU A 146 2.14 -2.70 16.23
C GLU A 146 2.75 -3.73 17.20
N VAL A 147 3.84 -4.36 16.79
CA VAL A 147 4.56 -5.31 17.64
C VAL A 147 5.24 -4.59 18.81
N GLY A 148 5.02 -5.07 20.01
CA GLY A 148 5.50 -4.46 21.27
C GLY A 148 4.47 -3.57 21.94
N THR A 149 3.25 -3.45 21.41
CA THR A 149 2.11 -2.76 22.02
C THR A 149 0.93 -3.72 22.22
N ASP A 150 0.02 -3.39 23.10
CA ASP A 150 -1.28 -4.07 23.33
C ASP A 150 -1.19 -5.61 23.41
N GLY A 151 -0.08 -6.15 23.94
CA GLY A 151 0.15 -7.58 24.12
C GLY A 151 0.63 -8.31 22.85
N ILE A 152 0.97 -7.60 21.80
CA ILE A 152 1.56 -8.19 20.58
C ILE A 152 3.07 -8.37 20.77
N GLU A 153 3.52 -9.58 20.97
CA GLU A 153 4.91 -9.93 21.26
C GLU A 153 5.75 -10.16 20.01
N GLU A 154 7.06 -9.97 20.13
CA GLU A 154 8.00 -10.22 19.02
C GLU A 154 8.04 -11.69 18.61
N ASN A 155 8.15 -11.94 17.31
CA ASN A 155 8.32 -13.25 16.70
C ASN A 155 7.17 -14.25 16.95
N VAL A 156 6.06 -13.80 17.52
CA VAL A 156 4.83 -14.57 17.69
C VAL A 156 3.88 -14.28 16.54
N PHE A 157 3.21 -15.30 15.99
CA PHE A 157 2.19 -15.11 14.98
C PHE A 157 0.86 -14.70 15.60
N TYR A 158 0.23 -13.67 15.02
CA TYR A 158 -1.08 -13.18 15.41
C TYR A 158 -2.05 -13.25 14.25
N GLY A 159 -3.29 -13.58 14.56
CA GLY A 159 -4.42 -13.56 13.63
C GLY A 159 -5.06 -12.18 13.52
N VAL A 160 -6.11 -12.08 12.73
CA VAL A 160 -6.86 -10.85 12.46
C VAL A 160 -7.47 -10.22 13.72
N ASP A 161 -7.75 -11.02 14.74
CA ASP A 161 -8.33 -10.62 16.03
C ASP A 161 -7.27 -10.24 17.11
N GLY A 162 -6.00 -10.19 16.73
CA GLY A 162 -4.89 -9.91 17.65
C GLY A 162 -4.58 -11.04 18.63
N LYS A 163 -5.11 -12.25 18.41
CA LYS A 163 -4.77 -13.41 19.23
C LYS A 163 -3.66 -14.22 18.59
N VAL A 164 -2.90 -14.92 19.45
CA VAL A 164 -1.86 -15.85 19.01
C VAL A 164 -2.45 -16.89 18.07
N ALA A 165 -1.83 -17.02 16.90
CA ALA A 165 -2.22 -17.95 15.86
C ALA A 165 -1.18 -19.07 15.70
N GLU A 166 -1.62 -20.30 15.73
CA GLU A 166 -0.79 -21.50 15.56
C GLU A 166 -0.32 -21.71 14.09
#